data_650d29f3d8a3d0dff5d573256c2dd5a9
#
_entry.id   650d29f3d8a3d0dff5d573256c2dd5a9
#
_cell.length_a   1.000
_cell.length_b   1.000
_cell.length_c   1.000
_cell.angle_alpha   90.00
_cell.angle_beta   90.00
_cell.angle_gamma   90.00
#
_symmetry.space_group_name_H-M   'P 1'
#
loop_
_entity.id
_entity.type
_entity.pdbx_description
1 polymer ?
#
loop_
_entity_poly.entity_id
_entity_poly.type
_entity_poly.pdbx_seq_one_letter_code
_entity_poly.pdbx_strand_id
1 'polypeptide(L)'
;MEIRSRPRACLINLRKREENHMSFQLPEYHHPDFTQEKFVNAPDVKYEAADMDGVAPDNYHSTSMYPEYFKINGKWVLAEESRMDSSVVLCDDGHLEVVENRNIKKGDKVILGRTEKCEEGIYMHCHGFEEEGGQLEDQFVFRQGRSRETSYARDYDNLFELLRHEREYGNIVWVMGPAFSFDADARAAMQALIDNGYAHGLMAGNALATHDLEGALLHTALGQDIYTQVSQPNGHYNHLDVINKVRRSGSIPQFIKDYDIDNGIIYSCVKNHVPMVLTGSIRDDGPMPEVIASAYEGQGAMRGLVKKSTCVICLATMLHTIATGNMTPSFRVMPDGTIRPVYLYTVDADEFVVNKLLDRGSLCATTVVTNVQDFITIVAKGLKVID
;
A
#
# COMPACT_ATOMS: atom_id res chain seq x y z
N MET A 1 -19.86 62.43 -6.70
CA MET A 1 -20.20 61.14 -6.08
C MET A 1 -19.07 60.16 -6.39
N GLU A 2 -18.11 60.09 -5.50
CA GLU A 2 -16.83 59.39 -5.68
C GLU A 2 -17.01 57.89 -5.50
N ILE A 3 -16.57 57.11 -6.48
CA ILE A 3 -16.45 55.64 -6.37
C ILE A 3 -15.08 55.35 -5.77
N ARG A 4 -15.08 54.98 -4.47
CA ARG A 4 -13.88 54.52 -3.77
C ARG A 4 -13.44 53.16 -4.29
N SER A 5 -12.23 53.13 -4.84
CA SER A 5 -11.48 51.93 -5.16
C SER A 5 -11.14 51.13 -3.90
N ARG A 6 -11.47 49.82 -3.86
CA ARG A 6 -11.02 48.88 -2.81
C ARG A 6 -9.58 48.43 -3.05
N PRO A 7 -8.81 48.22 -2.00
CA PRO A 7 -7.36 48.12 -2.12
C PRO A 7 -6.84 46.71 -2.52
N ARG A 8 -5.67 46.73 -3.15
CA ARG A 8 -4.82 45.62 -3.67
C ARG A 8 -4.29 44.63 -2.61
N ALA A 9 -4.88 44.52 -1.43
CA ALA A 9 -4.37 43.66 -0.35
C ALA A 9 -4.61 42.14 -0.54
N CYS A 10 -5.53 41.75 -1.44
CA CYS A 10 -5.86 40.32 -1.62
C CYS A 10 -4.89 39.56 -2.54
N LEU A 11 -4.19 40.27 -3.44
CA LEU A 11 -3.25 39.66 -4.40
C LEU A 11 -1.85 39.41 -3.81
N ILE A 12 -1.49 40.10 -2.76
CA ILE A 12 -0.17 39.94 -2.08
C ILE A 12 -0.14 38.67 -1.21
N ASN A 13 -1.29 38.26 -0.66
CA ASN A 13 -1.39 37.04 0.15
C ASN A 13 -1.39 35.75 -0.67
N LEU A 14 -1.76 35.78 -1.94
CA LEU A 14 -1.67 34.62 -2.81
C LEU A 14 -0.23 34.33 -3.26
N ARG A 15 0.57 35.37 -3.55
CA ARG A 15 2.01 35.17 -3.91
C ARG A 15 2.88 34.77 -2.72
N LYS A 16 2.55 35.12 -1.48
CA LYS A 16 3.26 34.65 -0.29
C LYS A 16 2.92 33.19 0.10
N ARG A 17 1.85 32.62 -0.44
CA ARG A 17 1.54 31.18 -0.26
C ARG A 17 2.38 30.26 -1.15
N GLU A 18 2.93 30.77 -2.27
CA GLU A 18 3.79 29.99 -3.17
C GLU A 18 5.24 29.84 -2.66
N GLU A 19 5.67 30.67 -1.70
CA GLU A 19 7.05 30.66 -1.19
C GLU A 19 7.25 29.90 0.14
N ASN A 20 6.19 29.36 0.75
CA ASN A 20 6.25 28.55 1.97
C ASN A 20 5.76 27.11 1.73
N HIS A 21 6.06 26.50 0.60
CA HIS A 21 6.02 25.06 0.49
C HIS A 21 7.20 24.49 1.30
N MET A 22 6.94 24.06 2.53
CA MET A 22 7.87 23.17 3.21
C MET A 22 8.00 21.94 2.32
N SER A 23 9.18 21.70 1.78
CA SER A 23 9.45 20.48 1.02
C SER A 23 9.10 19.28 1.89
N PHE A 24 8.45 18.28 1.32
CA PHE A 24 8.17 17.02 1.99
C PHE A 24 9.45 16.47 2.61
N GLN A 25 9.39 16.15 3.90
CA GLN A 25 10.50 15.55 4.63
C GLN A 25 10.03 14.25 5.26
N LEU A 26 10.81 13.19 5.06
CA LEU A 26 10.58 11.92 5.74
C LEU A 26 10.86 12.09 7.23
N PRO A 27 10.04 11.47 8.12
CA PRO A 27 10.38 11.38 9.54
C PRO A 27 11.75 10.71 9.72
N GLU A 28 12.56 11.27 10.60
CA GLU A 28 13.84 10.68 10.98
C GLU A 28 13.62 9.51 11.94
N TYR A 29 14.38 8.43 11.76
CA TYR A 29 14.35 7.31 12.67
C TYR A 29 15.43 7.44 13.74
N HIS A 30 15.01 7.45 15.00
CA HIS A 30 15.89 7.52 16.16
C HIS A 30 16.15 6.11 16.69
N HIS A 31 17.39 5.64 16.58
CA HIS A 31 17.79 4.35 17.11
C HIS A 31 17.75 4.34 18.65
N PRO A 32 17.45 3.18 19.28
CA PRO A 32 17.59 3.05 20.72
C PRO A 32 19.04 3.29 21.15
N ASP A 33 19.22 3.93 22.29
CA ASP A 33 20.54 4.05 22.92
C ASP A 33 20.90 2.73 23.63
N PHE A 34 21.57 1.85 22.92
CA PHE A 34 21.98 0.53 23.41
C PHE A 34 23.05 0.55 24.52
N THR A 35 23.56 1.73 24.91
CA THR A 35 24.48 1.86 26.05
C THR A 35 23.77 1.88 27.40
N GLN A 36 22.44 2.04 27.42
CA GLN A 36 21.66 2.03 28.64
C GLN A 36 21.72 0.64 29.33
N GLU A 37 21.68 0.65 30.65
CA GLU A 37 21.83 -0.52 31.50
C GLU A 37 20.86 -1.66 31.12
N LYS A 38 19.61 -1.34 30.78
CA LYS A 38 18.60 -2.32 30.37
C LYS A 38 19.00 -3.13 29.13
N PHE A 39 19.73 -2.51 28.19
CA PHE A 39 20.20 -3.18 26.98
C PHE A 39 21.51 -3.93 27.20
N VAL A 40 22.41 -3.36 27.99
CA VAL A 40 23.71 -3.98 28.31
C VAL A 40 23.48 -5.27 29.06
N ASN A 41 22.62 -5.26 30.09
CA ASN A 41 22.37 -6.39 30.96
C ASN A 41 21.38 -7.42 30.40
N ALA A 42 20.68 -7.12 29.27
CA ALA A 42 19.77 -8.08 28.66
C ALA A 42 20.50 -9.36 28.23
N PRO A 43 19.87 -10.55 28.38
CA PRO A 43 20.42 -11.79 27.83
C PRO A 43 20.40 -11.78 26.28
N ASP A 44 21.12 -12.70 25.68
CA ASP A 44 20.92 -13.03 24.28
C ASP A 44 19.58 -13.77 24.09
N VAL A 45 18.92 -13.61 22.91
CA VAL A 45 17.69 -14.33 22.58
C VAL A 45 17.94 -15.85 22.56
N LYS A 46 16.91 -16.59 22.91
CA LYS A 46 16.85 -18.03 22.69
C LYS A 46 16.20 -18.34 21.37
N TYR A 47 16.56 -19.44 20.78
CA TYR A 47 15.90 -19.97 19.58
C TYR A 47 15.80 -21.48 19.63
N GLU A 48 14.86 -22.04 18.89
CA GLU A 48 14.65 -23.47 18.75
C GLU A 48 14.40 -23.84 17.31
N ALA A 49 14.89 -24.99 16.88
CA ALA A 49 14.65 -25.49 15.53
C ALA A 49 13.21 -25.99 15.40
N ALA A 50 12.51 -25.55 14.36
CA ALA A 50 11.18 -26.02 14.05
C ALA A 50 11.18 -27.54 13.74
N ASP A 51 10.29 -28.29 14.37
CA ASP A 51 10.21 -29.74 14.23
C ASP A 51 9.58 -30.18 12.91
N MET A 52 8.73 -29.34 12.33
CA MET A 52 8.02 -29.61 11.09
C MET A 52 7.70 -28.34 10.31
N ASP A 53 7.41 -28.49 9.02
CA ASP A 53 7.02 -27.38 8.14
C ASP A 53 5.71 -26.74 8.64
N GLY A 54 5.68 -25.41 8.66
CA GLY A 54 4.49 -24.62 8.97
C GLY A 54 4.13 -24.52 10.45
N VAL A 55 5.01 -24.96 11.35
CA VAL A 55 4.75 -24.97 12.79
C VAL A 55 5.91 -24.30 13.53
N ALA A 56 5.62 -23.22 14.24
CA ALA A 56 6.56 -22.60 15.15
C ALA A 56 6.71 -23.41 16.45
N PRO A 57 7.89 -23.44 17.09
CA PRO A 57 8.09 -24.03 18.42
C PRO A 57 7.22 -23.35 19.48
N ASP A 58 7.02 -24.01 20.61
CA ASP A 58 6.37 -23.40 21.76
C ASP A 58 7.13 -22.15 22.23
N ASN A 59 6.39 -21.15 22.72
CA ASN A 59 6.94 -19.86 23.17
C ASN A 59 7.68 -19.05 22.07
N TYR A 60 7.45 -19.33 20.80
CA TYR A 60 7.98 -18.47 19.74
C TYR A 60 7.59 -17.00 19.94
N HIS A 61 8.43 -16.09 19.47
CA HIS A 61 8.13 -14.66 19.43
C HIS A 61 7.21 -14.36 18.24
N SER A 62 6.09 -13.69 18.51
CA SER A 62 5.18 -13.18 17.47
C SER A 62 5.45 -11.71 17.24
N THR A 63 5.78 -11.37 16.00
CA THR A 63 6.13 -10.01 15.62
C THR A 63 4.95 -9.03 15.70
N SER A 64 5.26 -7.79 16.03
CA SER A 64 4.37 -6.64 16.02
C SER A 64 4.51 -5.80 14.73
N MET A 65 3.90 -4.61 14.71
CA MET A 65 4.09 -3.62 13.65
C MET A 65 5.31 -2.71 13.88
N TYR A 66 5.91 -2.72 15.08
CA TYR A 66 7.02 -1.83 15.43
C TYR A 66 8.38 -2.40 14.98
N PRO A 67 9.42 -1.58 14.88
CA PRO A 67 10.79 -2.05 14.77
C PRO A 67 11.19 -2.89 15.98
N GLU A 68 11.68 -4.10 15.75
CA GLU A 68 12.06 -5.05 16.80
C GLU A 68 13.54 -5.39 16.71
N TYR A 69 14.20 -5.32 17.85
CA TYR A 69 15.62 -5.64 18.01
C TYR A 69 15.80 -6.91 18.83
N PHE A 70 16.72 -7.73 18.39
CA PHE A 70 17.05 -9.02 19.01
C PHE A 70 18.52 -9.05 19.39
N LYS A 71 18.84 -9.40 20.64
CA LYS A 71 20.22 -9.49 21.11
C LYS A 71 20.82 -10.84 20.73
N ILE A 72 21.81 -10.83 19.84
CA ILE A 72 22.46 -12.03 19.29
C ILE A 72 23.97 -11.86 19.48
N ASN A 73 24.61 -12.82 20.21
CA ASN A 73 26.03 -12.76 20.51
C ASN A 73 26.47 -11.42 21.12
N GLY A 74 25.66 -10.87 22.01
CA GLY A 74 25.90 -9.62 22.71
C GLY A 74 25.62 -8.35 21.90
N LYS A 75 25.12 -8.45 20.67
CA LYS A 75 24.81 -7.31 19.79
C LYS A 75 23.31 -7.24 19.51
N TRP A 76 22.77 -6.03 19.50
CA TRP A 76 21.39 -5.78 19.10
C TRP A 76 21.28 -5.71 17.57
N VAL A 77 20.45 -6.57 16.99
CA VAL A 77 20.20 -6.70 15.56
C VAL A 77 18.75 -6.36 15.29
N LEU A 78 18.50 -5.45 14.34
CA LEU A 78 17.16 -5.10 13.89
C LEU A 78 16.64 -6.19 12.94
N ALA A 79 15.40 -6.62 13.12
CA ALA A 79 14.67 -7.27 12.04
C ALA A 79 14.36 -6.23 10.96
N GLU A 80 14.93 -6.37 9.77
CA GLU A 80 14.90 -5.33 8.72
C GLU A 80 13.52 -5.09 8.11
N GLU A 81 12.57 -5.94 8.41
CA GLU A 81 11.17 -5.77 8.04
C GLU A 81 10.25 -6.10 9.22
N SER A 82 9.06 -5.51 9.24
CA SER A 82 8.00 -5.86 10.17
C SER A 82 6.83 -6.49 9.44
N ARG A 83 6.14 -7.36 10.12
CA ARG A 83 4.84 -7.88 9.75
C ARG A 83 4.18 -8.43 11.01
N MET A 84 2.95 -7.99 11.31
CA MET A 84 2.20 -8.56 12.44
C MET A 84 1.96 -10.06 12.27
N ASP A 85 1.88 -10.75 13.39
CA ASP A 85 1.52 -12.18 13.47
C ASP A 85 2.46 -13.11 12.67
N SER A 86 3.75 -12.83 12.71
CA SER A 86 4.80 -13.63 12.07
C SER A 86 5.82 -14.09 13.10
N SER A 87 6.70 -15.00 12.72
CA SER A 87 7.84 -15.44 13.52
C SER A 87 9.14 -14.86 12.99
N VAL A 88 10.16 -14.81 13.83
CA VAL A 88 11.50 -14.38 13.42
C VAL A 88 12.42 -15.59 13.36
N VAL A 89 13.06 -15.81 12.22
CA VAL A 89 14.01 -16.88 11.98
C VAL A 89 15.42 -16.31 11.96
N LEU A 90 16.30 -16.90 12.75
CA LEU A 90 17.73 -16.60 12.75
C LEU A 90 18.43 -17.43 11.67
N CYS A 91 18.85 -16.78 10.60
CA CYS A 91 19.61 -17.40 9.50
C CYS A 91 21.06 -17.70 9.89
N ASP A 92 21.70 -18.61 9.17
CA ASP A 92 23.07 -19.06 9.50
C ASP A 92 24.14 -17.98 9.34
N ASP A 93 23.88 -16.97 8.54
CA ASP A 93 24.70 -15.77 8.35
C ASP A 93 24.48 -14.70 9.46
N GLY A 94 23.54 -14.94 10.39
CA GLY A 94 23.21 -14.04 11.49
C GLY A 94 22.15 -12.98 11.15
N HIS A 95 21.61 -13.00 9.94
CA HIS A 95 20.50 -12.12 9.55
C HIS A 95 19.16 -12.67 10.08
N LEU A 96 18.20 -11.78 10.31
CA LEU A 96 16.88 -12.10 10.83
C LEU A 96 15.83 -12.00 9.71
N GLU A 97 15.12 -13.08 9.48
CA GLU A 97 14.01 -13.12 8.52
C GLU A 97 12.67 -13.15 9.24
N VAL A 98 11.74 -12.29 8.83
CA VAL A 98 10.35 -12.28 9.35
C VAL A 98 9.50 -13.18 8.46
N VAL A 99 9.07 -14.32 9.00
CA VAL A 99 8.43 -15.41 8.27
C VAL A 99 7.03 -15.68 8.80
N GLU A 100 6.07 -15.78 7.91
CA GLU A 100 4.73 -16.28 8.26
C GLU A 100 4.84 -17.73 8.75
N ASN A 101 4.13 -18.07 9.85
CA ASN A 101 4.24 -19.41 10.45
C ASN A 101 4.05 -20.54 9.44
N ARG A 102 3.12 -20.41 8.48
CA ARG A 102 2.91 -21.40 7.40
C ARG A 102 4.12 -21.63 6.48
N ASN A 103 5.05 -20.68 6.44
CA ASN A 103 6.23 -20.71 5.59
C ASN A 103 7.49 -21.19 6.33
N ILE A 104 7.42 -21.37 7.65
CA ILE A 104 8.48 -21.97 8.48
C ILE A 104 8.83 -23.35 7.91
N LYS A 105 10.11 -23.64 7.83
CA LYS A 105 10.61 -24.94 7.39
C LYS A 105 11.17 -25.71 8.57
N LYS A 106 11.06 -27.02 8.50
CA LYS A 106 11.70 -27.91 9.50
C LYS A 106 13.19 -27.59 9.58
N GLY A 107 13.66 -27.30 10.77
CA GLY A 107 15.05 -26.94 11.05
C GLY A 107 15.31 -25.44 11.11
N ASP A 108 14.37 -24.58 10.74
CA ASP A 108 14.49 -23.13 10.90
C ASP A 108 14.67 -22.78 12.38
N LYS A 109 15.65 -21.93 12.69
CA LYS A 109 15.95 -21.45 14.04
C LYS A 109 15.00 -20.30 14.40
N VAL A 110 13.86 -20.64 14.99
CA VAL A 110 12.82 -19.67 15.36
C VAL A 110 13.14 -19.04 16.70
N ILE A 111 13.11 -17.71 16.79
CA ILE A 111 13.36 -16.97 18.03
C ILE A 111 12.21 -17.19 19.01
N LEU A 112 12.58 -17.41 20.27
CA LEU A 112 11.68 -17.64 21.41
C LEU A 112 11.64 -16.41 22.31
N GLY A 113 10.49 -16.14 22.93
CA GLY A 113 10.29 -15.11 23.94
C GLY A 113 8.91 -14.46 23.80
N ARG A 114 8.40 -13.97 24.93
CA ARG A 114 7.08 -13.33 25.01
C ARG A 114 7.13 -11.98 25.71
N THR A 115 8.33 -11.51 25.99
CA THR A 115 8.58 -10.19 26.58
C THR A 115 9.31 -9.30 25.57
N GLU A 116 9.03 -7.99 25.57
CA GLU A 116 9.43 -7.06 24.54
C GLU A 116 10.19 -5.84 25.11
N LYS A 117 10.64 -5.93 26.38
CA LYS A 117 11.34 -4.85 27.10
C LYS A 117 12.72 -5.26 27.58
N CYS A 118 13.42 -6.08 26.79
CA CYS A 118 14.77 -6.61 26.99
C CYS A 118 14.87 -7.86 27.88
N GLU A 119 13.84 -8.32 28.58
CA GLU A 119 13.90 -9.38 29.56
C GLU A 119 14.39 -10.73 28.96
N GLU A 120 14.02 -10.99 27.70
CA GLU A 120 14.41 -12.20 26.96
C GLU A 120 15.30 -11.85 25.73
N GLY A 121 15.95 -10.68 25.74
CA GLY A 121 16.80 -10.25 24.65
C GLY A 121 16.03 -9.70 23.44
N ILE A 122 14.76 -9.38 23.60
CA ILE A 122 13.86 -8.81 22.59
C ILE A 122 13.46 -7.41 23.02
N TYR A 123 13.55 -6.45 22.11
CA TYR A 123 13.13 -5.07 22.35
C TYR A 123 12.27 -4.53 21.22
N MET A 124 11.03 -4.20 21.52
CA MET A 124 10.10 -3.52 20.60
C MET A 124 10.26 -2.00 20.73
N HIS A 125 10.63 -1.32 19.66
CA HIS A 125 10.91 0.11 19.66
C HIS A 125 9.71 0.92 19.14
N CYS A 126 8.81 1.31 20.05
CA CYS A 126 7.55 1.99 19.70
C CYS A 126 7.73 3.46 19.28
N HIS A 127 8.83 4.12 19.69
CA HIS A 127 9.02 5.57 19.57
C HIS A 127 10.10 5.98 18.56
N GLY A 128 10.45 5.08 17.63
CA GLY A 128 11.58 5.29 16.72
C GLY A 128 11.40 6.44 15.72
N PHE A 129 10.15 6.85 15.45
CA PHE A 129 9.82 7.96 14.55
C PHE A 129 9.21 9.18 15.26
N GLU A 130 9.24 9.22 16.59
CA GLU A 130 8.74 10.35 17.37
C GLU A 130 9.81 11.44 17.47
N GLU A 131 9.43 12.70 17.23
CA GLU A 131 10.30 13.84 17.54
C GLU A 131 10.40 14.03 19.06
N GLU A 132 11.57 14.42 19.57
CA GLU A 132 11.76 14.77 20.97
C GLU A 132 10.82 15.91 21.39
N GLY A 133 9.69 15.54 22.02
CA GLY A 133 8.69 16.49 22.57
C GLY A 133 7.43 16.71 21.74
N GLY A 134 7.24 16.02 20.64
CA GLY A 134 6.04 16.07 19.79
C GLY A 134 5.43 14.70 19.57
N GLN A 135 4.13 14.59 19.75
CA GLN A 135 3.41 13.44 19.22
C GLN A 135 3.50 13.50 17.70
N LEU A 136 3.60 12.34 17.01
CA LEU A 136 3.44 12.19 15.55
C LEU A 136 2.15 12.84 14.99
N GLU A 137 1.42 13.55 15.86
CA GLU A 137 0.06 14.02 15.65
C GLU A 137 -0.09 15.08 14.55
N ASP A 138 0.96 15.79 14.12
CA ASP A 138 0.74 16.99 13.31
C ASP A 138 1.19 16.94 11.84
N GLN A 139 2.06 16.04 11.42
CA GLN A 139 2.58 16.11 10.05
C GLN A 139 1.91 15.16 9.03
N PHE A 140 1.34 14.02 9.47
CA PHE A 140 0.85 13.00 8.53
C PHE A 140 -0.51 12.38 8.87
N VAL A 141 -1.25 12.92 9.82
CA VAL A 141 -2.54 12.35 10.25
C VAL A 141 -3.68 12.97 9.46
N PHE A 142 -4.18 12.26 8.45
CA PHE A 142 -5.51 12.53 7.93
C PHE A 142 -6.54 12.29 9.05
N ARG A 143 -6.90 13.35 9.79
CA ARG A 143 -8.07 13.39 10.66
C ARG A 143 -8.23 12.34 11.78
N GLN A 144 -7.19 11.80 12.38
CA GLN A 144 -7.38 11.24 13.71
C GLN A 144 -7.69 12.42 14.67
N GLY A 145 -8.95 12.53 15.05
CA GLY A 145 -9.41 13.55 16.03
C GLY A 145 -9.83 14.91 15.48
N ARG A 146 -9.74 15.21 14.17
CA ARG A 146 -10.22 16.48 13.58
C ARG A 146 -11.72 16.45 13.27
N SER A 147 -12.39 17.60 13.39
CA SER A 147 -13.79 17.75 12.99
C SER A 147 -13.98 17.46 11.49
N ARG A 148 -15.07 16.77 11.12
CA ARG A 148 -15.48 16.55 9.72
C ARG A 148 -15.71 17.85 8.93
N GLU A 149 -15.82 18.98 9.61
CA GLU A 149 -16.01 20.30 9.00
C GLU A 149 -14.69 20.96 8.56
N THR A 150 -13.53 20.34 8.86
CA THR A 150 -12.23 20.87 8.47
C THR A 150 -11.94 20.56 6.99
N SER A 151 -11.38 21.51 6.25
CA SER A 151 -11.03 21.33 4.82
C SER A 151 -10.03 20.19 4.60
N TYR A 152 -10.30 19.32 3.63
CA TYR A 152 -9.38 18.27 3.15
C TYR A 152 -8.24 18.81 2.27
N ALA A 153 -8.23 20.07 1.92
CA ALA A 153 -7.28 20.61 0.94
C ALA A 153 -5.81 20.40 1.38
N ARG A 154 -5.49 20.60 2.65
CA ARG A 154 -4.13 20.35 3.16
C ARG A 154 -3.73 18.89 3.10
N ASP A 155 -4.68 18.01 3.31
CA ASP A 155 -4.44 16.57 3.33
C ASP A 155 -4.10 16.07 1.92
N TYR A 156 -4.78 16.61 0.91
CA TYR A 156 -4.43 16.35 -0.48
C TYR A 156 -3.09 16.97 -0.88
N ASP A 157 -2.77 18.17 -0.41
CA ASP A 157 -1.47 18.79 -0.69
C ASP A 157 -0.33 17.93 -0.14
N ASN A 158 -0.45 17.42 1.09
CA ASN A 158 0.52 16.51 1.69
C ASN A 158 0.64 15.19 0.90
N LEU A 159 -0.48 14.64 0.45
CA LEU A 159 -0.49 13.44 -0.38
C LEU A 159 0.22 13.68 -1.72
N PHE A 160 0.00 14.83 -2.36
CA PHE A 160 0.66 15.16 -3.63
C PHE A 160 2.17 15.30 -3.45
N GLU A 161 2.63 15.94 -2.38
CA GLU A 161 4.07 16.04 -2.07
C GLU A 161 4.67 14.67 -1.78
N LEU A 162 4.00 13.84 -0.98
CA LEU A 162 4.40 12.45 -0.75
C LEU A 162 4.52 11.68 -2.07
N LEU A 163 3.50 11.71 -2.93
CA LEU A 163 3.52 10.97 -4.18
C LEU A 163 4.60 11.45 -5.15
N ARG A 164 4.89 12.77 -5.20
CA ARG A 164 6.02 13.30 -5.97
C ARG A 164 7.36 12.77 -5.46
N HIS A 165 7.53 12.73 -4.15
CA HIS A 165 8.72 12.14 -3.54
C HIS A 165 8.82 10.64 -3.83
N GLU A 166 7.73 9.89 -3.61
CA GLU A 166 7.71 8.45 -3.77
C GLU A 166 7.86 7.99 -5.24
N ARG A 167 7.49 8.82 -6.18
CA ARG A 167 7.75 8.56 -7.61
C ARG A 167 9.24 8.44 -7.91
N GLU A 168 10.07 9.29 -7.29
CA GLU A 168 11.52 9.38 -7.56
C GLU A 168 12.35 8.48 -6.62
N TYR A 169 11.94 8.40 -5.35
CA TYR A 169 12.77 7.82 -4.27
C TYR A 169 12.10 6.64 -3.55
N GLY A 170 10.89 6.30 -3.92
CA GLY A 170 10.10 5.28 -3.25
C GLY A 170 9.60 4.18 -4.15
N ASN A 171 8.55 3.53 -3.67
CA ASN A 171 7.85 2.47 -4.39
C ASN A 171 6.36 2.50 -4.06
N ILE A 172 5.54 2.99 -4.99
CA ILE A 172 4.09 3.17 -4.83
C ILE A 172 3.38 1.93 -5.34
N VAL A 173 2.61 1.28 -4.47
CA VAL A 173 1.78 0.13 -4.82
C VAL A 173 0.30 0.50 -4.68
N TRP A 174 -0.46 0.30 -5.74
CA TRP A 174 -1.90 0.51 -5.76
C TRP A 174 -2.64 -0.80 -5.56
N VAL A 175 -3.63 -0.79 -4.66
CA VAL A 175 -4.53 -1.93 -4.40
C VAL A 175 -5.94 -1.50 -4.77
N MET A 176 -6.49 -2.06 -5.84
CA MET A 176 -7.69 -1.50 -6.46
C MET A 176 -8.82 -2.50 -6.59
N GLY A 177 -10.02 -2.08 -6.20
CA GLY A 177 -11.27 -2.74 -6.51
C GLY A 177 -11.78 -2.41 -7.93
N PRO A 178 -12.84 -3.07 -8.40
CA PRO A 178 -13.35 -2.88 -9.77
C PRO A 178 -14.06 -1.54 -10.01
N ALA A 179 -14.32 -0.72 -8.97
CA ALA A 179 -15.09 0.52 -9.07
C ALA A 179 -14.54 1.52 -10.10
N PHE A 180 -13.24 1.52 -10.34
CA PHE A 180 -12.60 2.38 -11.33
C PHE A 180 -12.97 2.08 -12.76
N SER A 181 -13.28 0.83 -13.06
CA SER A 181 -13.62 0.39 -14.41
C SER A 181 -15.00 0.86 -14.88
N PHE A 182 -15.83 1.34 -13.94
CA PHE A 182 -17.20 1.79 -14.24
C PHE A 182 -17.29 3.26 -14.67
N ASP A 183 -16.18 3.98 -14.65
CA ASP A 183 -16.14 5.41 -14.98
C ASP A 183 -14.95 5.72 -15.91
N ALA A 184 -15.23 6.38 -17.04
CA ALA A 184 -14.23 6.66 -18.06
C ALA A 184 -13.15 7.65 -17.56
N ASP A 185 -13.55 8.67 -16.79
CA ASP A 185 -12.64 9.69 -16.28
C ASP A 185 -11.71 9.11 -15.21
N ALA A 186 -12.22 8.28 -14.32
CA ALA A 186 -11.43 7.58 -13.31
C ALA A 186 -10.41 6.61 -13.95
N ARG A 187 -10.82 5.88 -15.00
CA ARG A 187 -9.91 5.03 -15.79
C ARG A 187 -8.79 5.85 -16.42
N ALA A 188 -9.15 6.96 -17.07
CA ALA A 188 -8.18 7.86 -17.72
C ALA A 188 -7.24 8.50 -16.71
N ALA A 189 -7.73 8.91 -15.54
CA ALA A 189 -6.93 9.47 -14.46
C ALA A 189 -5.90 8.46 -13.94
N MET A 190 -6.33 7.22 -13.68
CA MET A 190 -5.40 6.17 -13.24
C MET A 190 -4.38 5.79 -14.32
N GLN A 191 -4.82 5.68 -15.57
CA GLN A 191 -3.93 5.48 -16.71
C GLN A 191 -2.85 6.57 -16.76
N ALA A 192 -3.22 7.85 -16.63
CA ALA A 192 -2.29 8.96 -16.64
C ALA A 192 -1.28 8.89 -15.46
N LEU A 193 -1.72 8.48 -14.27
CA LEU A 193 -0.83 8.26 -13.13
C LEU A 193 0.20 7.16 -13.42
N ILE A 194 -0.23 6.04 -13.99
CA ILE A 194 0.67 4.94 -14.36
C ILE A 194 1.65 5.40 -15.45
N ASP A 195 1.17 6.04 -16.50
CA ASP A 195 1.98 6.51 -17.63
C ASP A 195 3.02 7.58 -17.21
N ASN A 196 2.77 8.29 -16.10
CA ASN A 196 3.70 9.28 -15.54
C ASN A 196 4.55 8.75 -14.37
N GLY A 197 4.59 7.42 -14.14
CA GLY A 197 5.48 6.79 -13.18
C GLY A 197 5.01 6.84 -11.72
N TYR A 198 3.73 7.14 -11.47
CA TYR A 198 3.15 7.12 -10.10
C TYR A 198 2.62 5.74 -9.69
N ALA A 199 2.99 4.68 -10.39
CA ALA A 199 2.67 3.31 -10.03
C ALA A 199 3.88 2.39 -10.25
N HIS A 200 4.36 1.78 -9.19
CA HIS A 200 5.46 0.80 -9.20
C HIS A 200 4.94 -0.63 -9.02
N GLY A 201 3.67 -0.79 -8.71
CA GLY A 201 2.99 -2.07 -8.63
C GLY A 201 1.47 -1.90 -8.53
N LEU A 202 0.74 -2.88 -9.06
CA LEU A 202 -0.71 -2.96 -8.98
C LEU A 202 -1.12 -4.30 -8.38
N MET A 203 -1.98 -4.26 -7.39
CA MET A 203 -2.66 -5.44 -6.83
C MET A 203 -4.16 -5.31 -7.01
N ALA A 204 -4.79 -6.30 -7.61
CA ALA A 204 -6.21 -6.29 -7.87
C ALA A 204 -6.80 -7.71 -7.96
N GLY A 205 -8.12 -7.77 -8.05
CA GLY A 205 -8.82 -9.02 -8.38
C GLY A 205 -9.04 -9.18 -9.88
N ASN A 206 -9.44 -10.38 -10.29
CA ASN A 206 -9.89 -10.67 -11.66
C ASN A 206 -10.94 -9.66 -12.15
N ALA A 207 -11.84 -9.21 -11.26
CA ALA A 207 -12.92 -8.28 -11.61
C ALA A 207 -12.41 -6.92 -12.13
N LEU A 208 -11.39 -6.30 -11.49
CA LEU A 208 -10.83 -5.06 -12.01
C LEU A 208 -10.29 -5.26 -13.43
N ALA A 209 -9.44 -6.27 -13.61
CA ALA A 209 -8.81 -6.51 -14.90
C ALA A 209 -9.84 -6.84 -15.99
N THR A 210 -10.85 -7.66 -15.68
CA THR A 210 -11.93 -7.99 -16.61
C THR A 210 -12.69 -6.74 -17.06
N HIS A 211 -13.16 -5.92 -16.10
CA HIS A 211 -14.00 -4.77 -16.45
C HIS A 211 -13.18 -3.60 -17.04
N ASP A 212 -11.90 -3.48 -16.70
CA ASP A 212 -11.04 -2.50 -17.37
C ASP A 212 -10.79 -2.85 -18.82
N LEU A 213 -10.53 -4.13 -19.13
CA LEU A 213 -10.39 -4.62 -20.51
C LEU A 213 -11.73 -4.61 -21.28
N GLU A 214 -12.85 -4.83 -20.59
CA GLU A 214 -14.20 -4.65 -21.13
C GLU A 214 -14.42 -3.17 -21.53
N GLY A 215 -14.04 -2.25 -20.65
CA GLY A 215 -14.11 -0.81 -20.91
C GLY A 215 -13.25 -0.38 -22.10
N ALA A 216 -12.09 -0.97 -22.25
CA ALA A 216 -11.19 -0.68 -23.35
C ALA A 216 -11.70 -1.21 -24.70
N LEU A 217 -12.30 -2.42 -24.73
CA LEU A 217 -12.74 -3.06 -25.97
C LEU A 217 -14.17 -2.69 -26.37
N LEU A 218 -15.08 -2.59 -25.38
CA LEU A 218 -16.54 -2.51 -25.62
C LEU A 218 -17.16 -1.24 -25.05
N HIS A 219 -16.38 -0.37 -24.41
CA HIS A 219 -16.83 0.85 -23.73
C HIS A 219 -17.88 0.60 -22.63
N THR A 220 -17.88 -0.59 -22.05
CA THR A 220 -18.76 -0.98 -20.94
C THR A 220 -17.99 -1.58 -19.78
N ALA A 221 -18.58 -1.51 -18.59
CA ALA A 221 -18.13 -2.27 -17.44
C ALA A 221 -19.36 -2.94 -16.81
N LEU A 222 -19.35 -4.26 -16.69
CA LEU A 222 -20.50 -5.09 -16.32
C LEU A 222 -21.75 -4.78 -17.19
N GLY A 223 -21.51 -4.48 -18.47
CA GLY A 223 -22.56 -4.16 -19.45
C GLY A 223 -23.16 -2.76 -19.33
N GLN A 224 -22.64 -1.91 -18.47
CA GLN A 224 -23.01 -0.51 -18.36
C GLN A 224 -22.00 0.34 -19.12
N ASP A 225 -22.47 1.27 -19.93
CA ASP A 225 -21.64 2.22 -20.68
C ASP A 225 -20.84 3.12 -19.70
N ILE A 226 -19.51 3.18 -19.86
CA ILE A 226 -18.62 3.87 -18.92
C ILE A 226 -18.66 5.40 -19.04
N TYR A 227 -19.24 5.95 -20.10
CA TYR A 227 -19.38 7.41 -20.31
C TYR A 227 -20.74 7.92 -19.86
N THR A 228 -21.82 7.16 -20.15
CA THR A 228 -23.20 7.60 -19.91
C THR A 228 -23.83 6.96 -18.68
N GLN A 229 -23.21 5.93 -18.14
CA GLN A 229 -23.73 5.13 -17.02
C GLN A 229 -25.07 4.40 -17.32
N VAL A 230 -25.42 4.25 -18.60
CA VAL A 230 -26.62 3.57 -19.03
C VAL A 230 -26.35 2.10 -19.35
N SER A 231 -27.18 1.21 -18.85
CA SER A 231 -27.08 -0.22 -19.16
C SER A 231 -27.36 -0.48 -20.63
N GLN A 232 -26.48 -1.24 -21.29
CA GLN A 232 -26.63 -1.62 -22.68
C GLN A 232 -27.47 -2.90 -22.84
N PRO A 233 -28.25 -3.03 -23.92
CA PRO A 233 -28.94 -4.27 -24.25
C PRO A 233 -27.94 -5.43 -24.36
N ASN A 234 -28.22 -6.56 -23.69
CA ASN A 234 -27.36 -7.73 -23.63
C ASN A 234 -25.97 -7.47 -23.02
N GLY A 235 -25.75 -6.35 -22.34
CA GLY A 235 -24.46 -5.98 -21.74
C GLY A 235 -23.89 -6.99 -20.75
N HIS A 236 -24.76 -7.84 -20.16
CA HIS A 236 -24.31 -8.91 -19.26
C HIS A 236 -23.44 -9.98 -19.93
N TYR A 237 -23.38 -10.05 -21.26
CA TYR A 237 -22.44 -10.91 -21.99
C TYR A 237 -21.04 -10.30 -22.09
N ASN A 238 -20.90 -8.97 -22.03
CA ASN A 238 -19.68 -8.26 -22.43
C ASN A 238 -18.44 -8.71 -21.63
N HIS A 239 -18.54 -8.79 -20.31
CA HIS A 239 -17.43 -9.24 -19.48
C HIS A 239 -17.04 -10.71 -19.73
N LEU A 240 -18.03 -11.60 -19.97
CA LEU A 240 -17.78 -13.00 -20.30
C LEU A 240 -17.11 -13.14 -21.67
N ASP A 241 -17.55 -12.35 -22.65
CA ASP A 241 -16.94 -12.31 -23.97
C ASP A 241 -15.48 -11.84 -23.90
N VAL A 242 -15.17 -10.84 -23.08
CA VAL A 242 -13.80 -10.39 -22.88
C VAL A 242 -12.95 -11.48 -22.21
N ILE A 243 -13.42 -12.11 -21.15
CA ILE A 243 -12.72 -13.24 -20.51
C ILE A 243 -12.44 -14.34 -21.54
N ASN A 244 -13.42 -14.70 -22.37
CA ASN A 244 -13.23 -15.72 -23.41
C ASN A 244 -12.22 -15.29 -24.48
N LYS A 245 -12.20 -14.02 -24.86
CA LYS A 245 -11.21 -13.49 -25.81
C LYS A 245 -9.80 -13.50 -25.23
N VAL A 246 -9.61 -13.03 -23.98
CA VAL A 246 -8.31 -13.08 -23.29
C VAL A 246 -7.81 -14.53 -23.18
N ARG A 247 -8.68 -15.46 -22.78
CA ARG A 247 -8.32 -16.89 -22.72
C ARG A 247 -7.94 -17.47 -24.09
N ARG A 248 -8.60 -17.03 -25.16
CA ARG A 248 -8.26 -17.45 -26.53
C ARG A 248 -6.89 -16.91 -26.98
N SER A 249 -6.58 -15.66 -26.60
CA SER A 249 -5.25 -15.06 -26.85
C SER A 249 -4.17 -15.70 -25.98
N GLY A 250 -4.52 -16.35 -24.86
CA GLY A 250 -3.61 -17.07 -23.98
C GLY A 250 -2.94 -16.20 -22.92
N SER A 251 -2.96 -14.87 -23.06
CA SER A 251 -2.46 -13.92 -22.07
C SER A 251 -3.06 -12.52 -22.26
N ILE A 252 -3.07 -11.71 -21.19
CA ILE A 252 -3.48 -10.30 -21.25
C ILE A 252 -2.61 -9.50 -22.24
N PRO A 253 -1.26 -9.57 -22.21
CA PRO A 253 -0.43 -8.86 -23.18
C PRO A 253 -0.69 -9.27 -24.63
N GLN A 254 -1.00 -10.53 -24.87
CA GLN A 254 -1.34 -10.99 -26.23
C GLN A 254 -2.71 -10.50 -26.67
N PHE A 255 -3.70 -10.53 -25.75
CA PHE A 255 -5.04 -9.96 -26.02
C PHE A 255 -4.97 -8.46 -26.38
N ILE A 256 -4.17 -7.68 -25.66
CA ILE A 256 -3.94 -6.25 -25.94
C ILE A 256 -3.46 -6.07 -27.39
N LYS A 257 -2.56 -6.92 -27.85
CA LYS A 257 -2.06 -6.88 -29.25
C LYS A 257 -3.10 -7.35 -30.27
N ASP A 258 -3.78 -8.46 -29.98
CA ASP A 258 -4.73 -9.10 -30.90
C ASP A 258 -5.96 -8.20 -31.19
N TYR A 259 -6.31 -7.35 -30.26
CA TYR A 259 -7.50 -6.48 -30.33
C TYR A 259 -7.16 -4.99 -30.37
N ASP A 260 -5.88 -4.62 -30.59
CA ASP A 260 -5.39 -3.24 -30.70
C ASP A 260 -5.86 -2.35 -29.52
N ILE A 261 -5.81 -2.89 -28.30
CA ILE A 261 -6.14 -2.15 -27.10
C ILE A 261 -5.09 -1.09 -26.83
N ASP A 262 -5.52 0.19 -26.66
CA ASP A 262 -4.66 1.37 -26.53
C ASP A 262 -4.93 2.21 -25.27
N ASN A 263 -5.87 1.81 -24.43
CA ASN A 263 -6.28 2.55 -23.24
C ASN A 263 -6.62 1.63 -22.05
N GLY A 264 -6.64 2.22 -20.88
CA GLY A 264 -7.05 1.57 -19.63
C GLY A 264 -5.90 1.31 -18.66
N ILE A 265 -6.28 0.88 -17.46
CA ILE A 265 -5.37 0.65 -16.34
C ILE A 265 -4.43 -0.53 -16.63
N ILE A 266 -5.02 -1.65 -17.06
CA ILE A 266 -4.28 -2.88 -17.35
C ILE A 266 -3.37 -2.69 -18.58
N TYR A 267 -3.85 -2.00 -19.62
CA TYR A 267 -3.04 -1.62 -20.77
C TYR A 267 -1.81 -0.81 -20.35
N SER A 268 -2.00 0.24 -19.54
CA SER A 268 -0.89 1.07 -19.07
C SER A 268 0.10 0.30 -18.20
N CYS A 269 -0.36 -0.60 -17.35
CA CYS A 269 0.54 -1.46 -16.58
C CYS A 269 1.40 -2.35 -17.50
N VAL A 270 0.80 -2.97 -18.52
CA VAL A 270 1.54 -3.81 -19.49
C VAL A 270 2.52 -2.97 -20.30
N LYS A 271 2.07 -1.82 -20.81
CA LYS A 271 2.89 -0.88 -21.61
C LYS A 271 4.11 -0.37 -20.85
N ASN A 272 3.94 0.00 -19.59
CA ASN A 272 4.99 0.57 -18.75
C ASN A 272 5.74 -0.47 -17.90
N HIS A 273 5.48 -1.76 -18.11
CA HIS A 273 6.10 -2.87 -17.37
C HIS A 273 5.89 -2.78 -15.86
N VAL A 274 4.75 -2.23 -15.42
CA VAL A 274 4.38 -2.19 -14.00
C VAL A 274 3.96 -3.59 -13.56
N PRO A 275 4.62 -4.18 -12.55
CA PRO A 275 4.26 -5.51 -12.07
C PRO A 275 2.83 -5.53 -11.53
N MET A 276 2.08 -6.53 -11.92
CA MET A 276 0.69 -6.74 -11.49
C MET A 276 0.56 -8.06 -10.73
N VAL A 277 -0.15 -8.03 -9.62
CA VAL A 277 -0.63 -9.23 -8.92
C VAL A 277 -2.15 -9.24 -8.99
N LEU A 278 -2.67 -10.13 -9.84
CA LEU A 278 -4.09 -10.34 -10.00
C LEU A 278 -4.49 -11.62 -9.26
N THR A 279 -5.43 -11.54 -8.32
CA THR A 279 -5.86 -12.67 -7.51
C THR A 279 -7.30 -13.05 -7.83
N GLY A 280 -7.58 -14.34 -7.81
CA GLY A 280 -8.92 -14.88 -7.94
C GLY A 280 -9.75 -14.69 -6.69
N SER A 281 -11.06 -14.89 -6.83
CA SER A 281 -12.02 -14.94 -5.74
C SER A 281 -12.99 -16.09 -5.92
N ILE A 282 -13.71 -16.45 -4.85
CA ILE A 282 -14.76 -17.49 -4.90
C ILE A 282 -15.99 -17.09 -5.77
N ARG A 283 -16.02 -15.83 -6.25
CA ARG A 283 -17.09 -15.28 -7.10
C ARG A 283 -16.73 -15.15 -8.57
N ASP A 284 -15.50 -15.52 -8.96
CA ASP A 284 -15.05 -15.31 -10.34
C ASP A 284 -15.80 -16.19 -11.34
N ASP A 285 -16.24 -15.59 -12.44
CA ASP A 285 -16.88 -16.27 -13.57
C ASP A 285 -15.87 -17.00 -14.47
N GLY A 286 -14.71 -17.26 -13.93
CA GLY A 286 -13.58 -17.88 -14.58
C GLY A 286 -12.42 -16.89 -14.75
N PRO A 287 -11.29 -17.16 -14.09
CA PRO A 287 -10.17 -16.23 -14.10
C PRO A 287 -9.49 -16.15 -15.46
N MET A 288 -8.91 -14.97 -15.76
CA MET A 288 -8.00 -14.79 -16.89
C MET A 288 -6.68 -15.54 -16.65
N PRO A 289 -5.84 -15.77 -17.70
CA PRO A 289 -4.63 -16.58 -17.58
C PRO A 289 -3.64 -16.12 -16.50
N GLU A 290 -3.48 -14.82 -16.31
CA GLU A 290 -2.55 -14.25 -15.32
C GLU A 290 -3.11 -14.19 -13.90
N VAL A 291 -4.37 -14.56 -13.68
CA VAL A 291 -5.01 -14.49 -12.36
C VAL A 291 -4.61 -15.71 -11.52
N ILE A 292 -4.03 -15.43 -10.35
CA ILE A 292 -3.61 -16.47 -9.41
C ILE A 292 -4.87 -17.01 -8.69
N ALA A 293 -5.22 -18.25 -8.94
CA ALA A 293 -6.43 -18.89 -8.40
C ALA A 293 -6.27 -19.33 -6.92
N SER A 294 -5.06 -19.70 -6.51
CA SER A 294 -4.76 -20.11 -5.15
C SER A 294 -4.67 -18.90 -4.22
N ALA A 295 -5.46 -18.88 -3.14
CA ALA A 295 -5.42 -17.81 -2.15
C ALA A 295 -4.04 -17.67 -1.48
N TYR A 296 -3.36 -18.79 -1.22
CA TYR A 296 -2.03 -18.76 -0.59
C TYR A 296 -0.94 -18.30 -1.55
N GLU A 297 -0.97 -18.75 -2.80
CA GLU A 297 -0.05 -18.28 -3.83
C GLU A 297 -0.27 -16.79 -4.12
N GLY A 298 -1.52 -16.36 -4.21
CA GLY A 298 -1.89 -14.96 -4.37
C GLY A 298 -1.37 -14.09 -3.22
N GLN A 299 -1.55 -14.53 -1.98
CA GLN A 299 -1.01 -13.84 -0.81
C GLN A 299 0.51 -13.78 -0.83
N GLY A 300 1.20 -14.85 -1.21
CA GLY A 300 2.66 -14.87 -1.36
C GLY A 300 3.15 -13.88 -2.42
N ALA A 301 2.48 -13.82 -3.58
CA ALA A 301 2.79 -12.86 -4.64
C ALA A 301 2.54 -11.41 -4.20
N MET A 302 1.42 -11.13 -3.52
CA MET A 302 1.13 -9.82 -2.92
C MET A 302 2.22 -9.42 -1.90
N ARG A 303 2.62 -10.34 -1.01
CA ARG A 303 3.70 -10.09 -0.04
C ARG A 303 5.01 -9.73 -0.74
N GLY A 304 5.36 -10.44 -1.81
CA GLY A 304 6.55 -10.14 -2.63
C GLY A 304 6.57 -8.73 -3.20
N LEU A 305 5.38 -8.17 -3.48
CA LEU A 305 5.24 -6.80 -3.99
C LEU A 305 5.28 -5.77 -2.86
N VAL A 306 4.53 -5.97 -1.77
CA VAL A 306 4.46 -4.98 -0.67
C VAL A 306 5.72 -4.93 0.19
N LYS A 307 6.52 -5.99 0.25
CA LYS A 307 7.85 -5.96 0.91
C LYS A 307 8.75 -4.85 0.38
N LYS A 308 8.56 -4.43 -0.86
CA LYS A 308 9.34 -3.39 -1.53
C LYS A 308 8.67 -2.01 -1.48
N SER A 309 7.41 -1.93 -1.05
CA SER A 309 6.66 -0.68 -1.06
C SER A 309 7.14 0.28 0.02
N THR A 310 7.01 1.56 -0.26
CA THR A 310 7.18 2.67 0.68
C THR A 310 5.90 3.47 0.84
N CYS A 311 4.99 3.31 -0.13
CA CYS A 311 3.65 3.86 -0.09
C CYS A 311 2.67 2.87 -0.70
N VAL A 312 1.61 2.54 0.01
CA VAL A 312 0.54 1.65 -0.44
C VAL A 312 -0.77 2.41 -0.40
N ILE A 313 -1.51 2.40 -1.50
CA ILE A 313 -2.80 3.08 -1.61
C ILE A 313 -3.88 2.06 -1.97
N CYS A 314 -4.81 1.85 -1.04
CA CYS A 314 -5.89 0.87 -1.15
C CYS A 314 -7.21 1.58 -1.45
N LEU A 315 -7.87 1.16 -2.52
CA LEU A 315 -9.03 1.87 -3.10
C LEU A 315 -10.20 0.91 -3.37
N ALA A 316 -11.34 1.13 -2.69
CA ALA A 316 -12.62 0.44 -2.91
C ALA A 316 -12.53 -1.10 -2.93
N THR A 317 -11.73 -1.68 -2.04
CA THR A 317 -11.65 -3.14 -1.90
C THR A 317 -11.31 -3.54 -0.46
N MET A 318 -12.32 -3.93 0.30
CA MET A 318 -12.14 -4.26 1.72
C MET A 318 -11.26 -5.50 1.92
N LEU A 319 -11.52 -6.60 1.22
CA LEU A 319 -10.80 -7.85 1.45
C LEU A 319 -9.31 -7.74 1.08
N HIS A 320 -9.01 -7.20 -0.10
CA HIS A 320 -7.63 -7.01 -0.53
C HIS A 320 -6.89 -5.98 0.36
N THR A 321 -7.58 -4.93 0.83
CA THR A 321 -7.01 -3.94 1.73
C THR A 321 -6.66 -4.53 3.10
N ILE A 322 -7.54 -5.35 3.68
CA ILE A 322 -7.26 -6.05 4.95
C ILE A 322 -6.04 -6.99 4.78
N ALA A 323 -6.03 -7.77 3.70
CA ALA A 323 -4.91 -8.68 3.43
C ALA A 323 -3.60 -7.89 3.23
N THR A 324 -3.64 -6.82 2.45
CA THR A 324 -2.50 -5.96 2.20
C THR A 324 -2.00 -5.29 3.49
N GLY A 325 -2.89 -4.72 4.29
CA GLY A 325 -2.52 -4.10 5.57
C GLY A 325 -1.80 -5.06 6.50
N ASN A 326 -2.25 -6.31 6.59
CA ASN A 326 -1.58 -7.34 7.39
C ASN A 326 -0.20 -7.73 6.84
N MET A 327 0.04 -7.56 5.54
CA MET A 327 1.29 -7.95 4.87
C MET A 327 2.27 -6.78 4.69
N THR A 328 1.79 -5.55 4.74
CA THR A 328 2.61 -4.35 4.52
C THR A 328 3.52 -4.14 5.73
N PRO A 329 4.85 -4.00 5.53
CA PRO A 329 5.74 -3.62 6.60
C PRO A 329 5.43 -2.19 7.07
N SER A 330 5.61 -1.92 8.37
CA SER A 330 5.41 -0.57 8.91
C SER A 330 6.59 0.36 8.67
N PHE A 331 7.78 -0.23 8.45
CA PHE A 331 9.01 0.48 8.10
C PHE A 331 9.81 -0.31 7.07
N ARG A 332 10.76 0.36 6.46
CA ARG A 332 11.76 -0.27 5.59
C ARG A 332 13.16 0.22 5.94
N VAL A 333 14.12 -0.69 5.86
CA VAL A 333 15.53 -0.37 5.80
C VAL A 333 15.92 -0.20 4.33
N MET A 334 16.37 0.99 3.97
CA MET A 334 16.77 1.32 2.61
C MET A 334 18.20 0.83 2.34
N PRO A 335 18.63 0.70 1.06
CA PRO A 335 19.99 0.24 0.73
C PRO A 335 21.12 1.08 1.31
N ASP A 336 20.87 2.34 1.63
CA ASP A 336 21.82 3.25 2.28
C ASP A 336 21.85 3.12 3.81
N GLY A 337 21.02 2.22 4.38
CA GLY A 337 20.86 2.00 5.80
C GLY A 337 19.82 2.91 6.48
N THR A 338 19.22 3.84 5.74
CA THR A 338 18.14 4.70 6.29
C THR A 338 16.90 3.86 6.62
N ILE A 339 16.36 4.08 7.80
CA ILE A 339 15.08 3.46 8.21
C ILE A 339 13.98 4.50 7.99
N ARG A 340 12.94 4.13 7.25
CA ARG A 340 11.81 5.03 6.95
C ARG A 340 10.47 4.34 7.16
N PRO A 341 9.40 5.08 7.50
CA PRO A 341 8.07 4.51 7.59
C PRO A 341 7.53 4.14 6.21
N VAL A 342 6.61 3.17 6.18
CA VAL A 342 5.79 2.85 5.01
C VAL A 342 4.42 3.48 5.19
N TYR A 343 3.98 4.25 4.21
CA TYR A 343 2.69 4.93 4.22
C TYR A 343 1.59 4.01 3.70
N LEU A 344 0.48 3.91 4.42
CA LEU A 344 -0.68 3.14 4.02
C LEU A 344 -1.92 4.04 3.94
N TYR A 345 -2.44 4.25 2.75
CA TYR A 345 -3.68 4.99 2.53
C TYR A 345 -4.81 4.03 2.22
N THR A 346 -5.94 4.23 2.89
CA THR A 346 -7.18 3.49 2.62
C THR A 346 -8.28 4.46 2.26
N VAL A 347 -8.84 4.30 1.08
CA VAL A 347 -9.89 5.18 0.53
C VAL A 347 -11.12 4.35 0.19
N ASP A 348 -12.24 4.70 0.78
CA ASP A 348 -13.54 4.09 0.50
C ASP A 348 -14.66 5.08 0.77
N ALA A 349 -15.81 4.88 0.16
CA ALA A 349 -17.01 5.68 0.42
C ALA A 349 -17.69 5.31 1.75
N ASP A 350 -17.41 4.11 2.28
CA ASP A 350 -17.98 3.60 3.51
C ASP A 350 -17.04 3.82 4.70
N GLU A 351 -17.45 4.68 5.63
CA GLU A 351 -16.71 4.99 6.85
C GLU A 351 -16.44 3.75 7.73
N PHE A 352 -17.36 2.79 7.76
CA PHE A 352 -17.17 1.56 8.54
C PHE A 352 -16.00 0.74 7.99
N VAL A 353 -15.86 0.68 6.66
CA VAL A 353 -14.76 -0.01 6.00
C VAL A 353 -13.43 0.62 6.37
N VAL A 354 -13.30 1.93 6.23
CA VAL A 354 -12.04 2.64 6.52
C VAL A 354 -11.66 2.58 8.00
N ASN A 355 -12.61 2.73 8.92
CA ASN A 355 -12.34 2.64 10.36
C ASN A 355 -11.86 1.25 10.79
N LYS A 356 -12.35 0.19 10.15
CA LYS A 356 -11.91 -1.19 10.43
C LYS A 356 -10.47 -1.46 10.02
N LEU A 357 -9.92 -0.62 9.15
CA LEU A 357 -8.57 -0.78 8.58
C LEU A 357 -7.52 0.06 9.31
N LEU A 358 -7.93 0.99 10.19
CA LEU A 358 -7.02 1.82 10.99
C LEU A 358 -6.13 1.02 11.93
N ASP A 359 -6.63 -0.09 12.47
CA ASP A 359 -5.93 -0.90 13.47
C ASP A 359 -4.98 -1.94 12.83
N ARG A 360 -4.68 -1.80 11.52
CA ARG A 360 -3.92 -2.82 10.79
C ARG A 360 -2.86 -2.20 9.91
N GLY A 361 -1.66 -2.76 9.97
CA GLY A 361 -0.60 -2.54 9.02
C GLY A 361 0.45 -1.52 9.47
N SER A 362 0.44 -0.33 8.90
CA SER A 362 1.53 0.64 9.03
C SER A 362 1.40 1.57 10.24
N LEU A 363 2.54 2.04 10.78
CA LEU A 363 2.60 3.15 11.75
C LEU A 363 2.05 4.47 11.16
N CYS A 364 2.05 4.60 9.84
CA CYS A 364 1.54 5.76 9.09
C CYS A 364 0.31 5.37 8.26
N ALA A 365 -0.71 4.81 8.91
CA ALA A 365 -1.98 4.48 8.27
C ALA A 365 -2.90 5.70 8.22
N THR A 366 -3.46 5.96 7.04
CA THR A 366 -4.34 7.11 6.77
C THR A 366 -5.61 6.64 6.09
N THR A 367 -6.75 7.15 6.55
CA THR A 367 -8.06 6.82 5.98
C THR A 367 -8.73 8.04 5.35
N VAL A 368 -9.29 7.87 4.16
CA VAL A 368 -10.02 8.91 3.44
C VAL A 368 -11.40 8.39 3.07
N VAL A 369 -12.43 9.02 3.64
CA VAL A 369 -13.83 8.66 3.33
C VAL A 369 -14.30 9.53 2.17
N THR A 370 -14.29 8.95 0.97
CA THR A 370 -14.74 9.64 -0.25
C THR A 370 -15.04 8.64 -1.35
N ASN A 371 -15.67 9.10 -2.44
CA ASN A 371 -15.77 8.31 -3.66
C ASN A 371 -14.39 8.14 -4.28
N VAL A 372 -14.02 6.90 -4.59
CA VAL A 372 -12.67 6.57 -5.09
C VAL A 372 -12.43 7.08 -6.52
N GLN A 373 -13.46 7.24 -7.32
CA GLN A 373 -13.38 7.82 -8.68
C GLN A 373 -13.07 9.31 -8.60
N ASP A 374 -13.75 10.05 -7.71
CA ASP A 374 -13.43 11.45 -7.43
C ASP A 374 -12.03 11.59 -6.85
N PHE A 375 -11.65 10.72 -5.91
CA PHE A 375 -10.32 10.72 -5.31
C PHE A 375 -9.22 10.63 -6.35
N ILE A 376 -9.28 9.64 -7.25
CA ILE A 376 -8.23 9.43 -8.25
C ILE A 376 -8.13 10.59 -9.24
N THR A 377 -9.27 11.18 -9.62
CA THR A 377 -9.32 12.35 -10.49
C THR A 377 -8.68 13.57 -9.81
N ILE A 378 -8.97 13.81 -8.53
CA ILE A 378 -8.36 14.88 -7.73
C ILE A 378 -6.84 14.66 -7.62
N VAL A 379 -6.40 13.42 -7.37
CA VAL A 379 -4.97 13.07 -7.28
C VAL A 379 -4.28 13.33 -8.62
N ALA A 380 -4.83 12.88 -9.72
CA ALA A 380 -4.26 13.08 -11.05
C ALA A 380 -4.16 14.56 -11.44
N LYS A 381 -5.18 15.37 -11.12
CA LYS A 381 -5.17 16.84 -11.31
C LYS A 381 -4.14 17.51 -10.39
N GLY A 382 -4.08 17.17 -9.12
CA GLY A 382 -3.14 17.73 -8.16
C GLY A 382 -1.67 17.43 -8.50
N LEU A 383 -1.42 16.27 -9.12
CA LEU A 383 -0.11 15.89 -9.66
C LEU A 383 0.14 16.44 -11.07
N LYS A 384 -0.85 17.12 -11.68
CA LYS A 384 -0.78 17.72 -13.01
C LYS A 384 -0.47 16.72 -14.13
N VAL A 385 -0.99 15.51 -14.01
CA VAL A 385 -0.89 14.47 -15.06
C VAL A 385 -2.11 14.45 -15.97
N ILE A 386 -3.18 15.10 -15.56
CA ILE A 386 -4.37 15.44 -16.37
C ILE A 386 -4.75 16.92 -16.13
N ASP A 387 -5.59 17.49 -17.03
CA ASP A 387 -6.11 18.87 -16.96
C ASP A 387 -7.19 19.07 -15.88
#